data_968727d8eedebbf2f385567f188e61c4
#
_entry.id   968727d8eedebbf2f385567f188e61c4
#
_cell.length_a   1.000
_cell.length_b   1.000
_cell.length_c   1.000
_cell.angle_alpha   90.00
_cell.angle_beta   90.00
_cell.angle_gamma   90.00
#
_symmetry.space_group_name_H-M   'P 1'
#
loop_
_entity.id
_entity.type
_entity.pdbx_description
1 polymer ?
#
loop_
_entity_poly.entity_id
_entity_poly.type
_entity_poly.pdbx_seq_one_letter_code
_entity_poly.pdbx_strand_id
1 'polypeptide(L)'
;RKFEEGKYQRDAGKIKDLRVAFVVDECHRAVTPQTQKEIKAYFKNSLWYGFTGTPIFKENKRKQVGDLAQTTHQQYGDRLHEYTVKEAIHDGAVLGFKVDYRNTIISDLLEEEIPDQAYEDKEHMLEVLDAILNKSQQQLNIPKGVGKSYEAILTVKSIPRAQAYYNLLKSILAGKERVKVSERVKRHLPDFPKFTITYSVSENEEESIGYQDHMKQVMEDYNQEFGTHFSLADLRGFNSDVNNRLARKQDKYLYRNEQLDLVIVVDRLLTGFDAPCLSTLFIDRKPMRPQDLIQAFSRTNRIFDDKKHFGHIITFQCPQAFKEAVDNALKLYSNGGENEVLA
;
A
#
# COMPACT_ATOMS: atom_id res chain seq x y z
N ARG A 1 7.26 -27.85 9.69
CA ARG A 1 8.31 -28.29 8.73
C ARG A 1 9.71 -27.83 9.17
N LYS A 2 10.01 -26.52 9.36
CA LYS A 2 11.37 -26.08 9.74
C LYS A 2 11.88 -26.63 11.09
N PHE A 3 11.00 -27.00 12.01
CA PHE A 3 11.36 -27.58 13.31
C PHE A 3 11.52 -29.11 13.27
N GLU A 4 11.06 -29.76 12.22
CA GLU A 4 11.11 -31.22 12.03
C GLU A 4 12.32 -31.67 11.23
N GLU A 5 13.07 -30.78 10.55
CA GLU A 5 14.22 -31.09 9.70
C GLU A 5 15.55 -30.84 10.41
N GLY A 6 16.26 -31.92 10.69
CA GLY A 6 17.69 -32.11 11.01
C GLY A 6 18.39 -31.11 11.94
N LYS A 7 18.79 -29.94 11.43
CA LYS A 7 19.66 -28.99 12.13
C LYS A 7 18.95 -28.30 13.32
N TYR A 8 17.65 -28.09 13.25
CA TYR A 8 16.86 -27.39 14.29
C TYR A 8 16.19 -28.37 15.28
N GLN A 9 16.17 -29.65 15.01
CA GLN A 9 15.46 -30.64 15.79
C GLN A 9 16.00 -30.79 17.23
N ARG A 10 17.33 -30.68 17.42
CA ARG A 10 17.97 -30.74 18.74
C ARG A 10 17.63 -29.51 19.59
N ASP A 11 17.66 -28.32 18.99
CA ASP A 11 17.43 -27.07 19.71
C ASP A 11 15.93 -26.85 19.95
N ALA A 12 15.08 -27.19 18.99
CA ALA A 12 13.64 -27.19 19.15
C ALA A 12 13.18 -28.16 20.25
N GLY A 13 13.78 -29.35 20.34
CA GLY A 13 13.50 -30.30 21.42
C GLY A 13 13.80 -29.78 22.82
N LYS A 14 14.81 -28.90 22.97
CA LYS A 14 15.15 -28.27 24.27
C LYS A 14 14.17 -27.19 24.71
N ILE A 15 13.54 -26.49 23.76
CA ILE A 15 12.68 -25.33 24.04
C ILE A 15 11.18 -25.66 24.08
N LYS A 16 10.77 -26.83 23.53
CA LYS A 16 9.33 -27.20 23.43
C LYS A 16 8.59 -27.22 24.78
N ASP A 17 9.28 -27.56 25.84
CA ASP A 17 8.71 -27.68 27.19
C ASP A 17 8.89 -26.40 28.02
N LEU A 18 9.60 -25.40 27.48
CA LEU A 18 9.73 -24.11 28.11
C LEU A 18 8.42 -23.30 28.05
N ARG A 19 8.26 -22.39 29.00
CA ARG A 19 7.20 -21.40 28.93
C ARG A 19 7.61 -20.31 27.91
N VAL A 20 6.93 -20.29 26.75
CA VAL A 20 7.27 -19.40 25.61
C VAL A 20 6.16 -18.37 25.43
N ALA A 21 6.51 -17.09 25.26
CA ALA A 21 5.58 -16.05 24.86
C ALA A 21 5.83 -15.70 23.37
N PHE A 22 4.80 -15.85 22.55
CA PHE A 22 4.79 -15.38 21.17
C PHE A 22 4.15 -13.99 21.11
N VAL A 23 4.95 -13.00 20.72
CA VAL A 23 4.49 -11.64 20.42
C VAL A 23 4.41 -11.51 18.91
N VAL A 24 3.20 -11.31 18.39
CA VAL A 24 2.91 -11.32 16.94
C VAL A 24 2.44 -9.94 16.52
N ASP A 25 3.29 -9.23 15.81
CA ASP A 25 2.90 -7.98 15.14
C ASP A 25 2.13 -8.27 13.85
N GLU A 26 1.24 -7.35 13.45
CA GLU A 26 0.29 -7.54 12.34
C GLU A 26 -0.45 -8.89 12.43
N CYS A 27 -0.89 -9.24 13.63
CA CYS A 27 -1.39 -10.57 13.99
C CYS A 27 -2.61 -11.01 13.16
N HIS A 28 -3.35 -10.08 12.56
CA HIS A 28 -4.47 -10.36 11.67
C HIS A 28 -4.03 -11.13 10.39
N ARG A 29 -2.74 -11.08 10.02
CA ARG A 29 -2.18 -11.71 8.80
C ARG A 29 -0.87 -12.46 8.98
N ALA A 30 -0.04 -12.07 9.97
CA ALA A 30 1.32 -12.60 10.13
C ALA A 30 1.35 -14.10 10.44
N VAL A 31 0.38 -14.57 11.21
CA VAL A 31 0.24 -15.99 11.56
C VAL A 31 -1.19 -16.45 11.27
N THR A 32 -1.34 -17.40 10.36
CA THR A 32 -2.66 -17.98 10.07
C THR A 32 -3.17 -18.78 11.27
N PRO A 33 -4.51 -18.92 11.45
CA PRO A 33 -5.08 -19.76 12.50
C PRO A 33 -4.56 -21.21 12.46
N GLN A 34 -4.37 -21.76 11.26
CA GLN A 34 -3.80 -23.09 11.07
C GLN A 34 -2.35 -23.16 11.56
N THR A 35 -1.50 -22.22 11.15
CA THR A 35 -0.10 -22.16 11.59
C THR A 35 0.00 -21.99 13.12
N GLN A 36 -0.86 -21.15 13.71
CA GLN A 36 -0.89 -20.99 15.17
C GLN A 36 -1.29 -22.29 15.87
N LYS A 37 -2.29 -23.02 15.36
CA LYS A 37 -2.72 -24.32 15.90
C LYS A 37 -1.56 -25.33 15.89
N GLU A 38 -0.81 -25.40 14.79
CA GLU A 38 0.37 -26.27 14.66
C GLU A 38 1.48 -25.88 15.65
N ILE A 39 1.78 -24.58 15.79
CA ILE A 39 2.79 -24.11 16.74
C ILE A 39 2.37 -24.37 18.19
N LYS A 40 1.09 -24.13 18.54
CA LYS A 40 0.54 -24.43 19.87
C LYS A 40 0.61 -25.93 20.21
N ALA A 41 0.39 -26.80 19.23
CA ALA A 41 0.52 -28.25 19.43
C ALA A 41 1.96 -28.67 19.77
N TYR A 42 2.96 -27.94 19.25
CA TYR A 42 4.36 -28.17 19.54
C TYR A 42 4.80 -27.53 20.87
N PHE A 43 4.45 -26.26 21.11
CA PHE A 43 4.78 -25.49 22.32
C PHE A 43 3.58 -25.46 23.27
N LYS A 44 3.39 -26.52 24.06
CA LYS A 44 2.20 -26.68 24.91
C LYS A 44 2.05 -25.61 25.99
N ASN A 45 3.17 -25.03 26.48
CA ASN A 45 3.22 -23.98 27.50
C ASN A 45 3.38 -22.58 26.87
N SER A 46 2.75 -22.31 25.73
CA SER A 46 2.89 -21.04 25.04
C SER A 46 1.78 -20.04 25.38
N LEU A 47 2.18 -18.77 25.53
CA LEU A 47 1.30 -17.60 25.57
C LEU A 47 1.36 -16.87 24.24
N TRP A 48 0.27 -16.24 23.84
CA TRP A 48 0.16 -15.57 22.55
C TRP A 48 -0.41 -14.16 22.70
N TYR A 49 0.35 -13.17 22.29
CA TYR A 49 -0.04 -11.76 22.27
C TYR A 49 -0.02 -11.27 20.83
N GLY A 50 -1.19 -10.83 20.35
CA GLY A 50 -1.36 -10.27 19.01
C GLY A 50 -1.46 -8.76 19.03
N PHE A 51 -0.67 -8.08 18.19
CA PHE A 51 -0.75 -6.63 17.97
C PHE A 51 -1.21 -6.38 16.53
N THR A 52 -2.15 -5.47 16.36
CA THR A 52 -2.63 -5.08 15.02
C THR A 52 -3.43 -3.79 15.08
N GLY A 53 -3.23 -2.91 14.09
CA GLY A 53 -4.09 -1.75 13.87
C GLY A 53 -5.42 -2.07 13.17
N THR A 54 -5.56 -3.29 12.60
CA THR A 54 -6.75 -3.71 11.84
C THR A 54 -7.17 -5.13 12.20
N PRO A 55 -7.72 -5.34 13.41
CA PRO A 55 -8.21 -6.66 13.82
C PRO A 55 -9.33 -7.16 12.88
N ILE A 56 -9.45 -8.48 12.79
CA ILE A 56 -10.55 -9.13 12.08
C ILE A 56 -11.72 -9.28 13.07
N PHE A 57 -12.79 -8.56 12.83
CA PHE A 57 -14.02 -8.57 13.60
C PHE A 57 -15.04 -9.59 13.03
N LYS A 58 -16.24 -9.64 13.60
CA LYS A 58 -17.33 -10.48 13.11
C LYS A 58 -17.86 -10.02 11.74
N GLU A 59 -17.84 -8.72 11.50
CA GLU A 59 -18.33 -8.04 10.30
C GLU A 59 -17.45 -8.34 9.07
N ASN A 60 -16.15 -8.50 9.27
CA ASN A 60 -15.18 -8.81 8.20
C ASN A 60 -14.46 -10.14 8.40
N LYS A 61 -15.13 -11.10 9.07
CA LYS A 61 -14.57 -12.40 9.44
C LYS A 61 -14.04 -13.18 8.24
N ARG A 62 -13.01 -13.99 8.48
CA ARG A 62 -12.45 -14.93 7.51
C ARG A 62 -13.50 -15.99 7.13
N LYS A 63 -13.32 -16.59 5.93
CA LYS A 63 -14.11 -17.76 5.54
C LYS A 63 -13.89 -18.91 6.54
N GLN A 64 -14.96 -19.63 6.87
CA GLN A 64 -14.86 -20.79 7.74
C GLN A 64 -14.07 -21.91 7.07
N VAL A 65 -13.09 -22.45 7.78
CA VAL A 65 -12.30 -23.60 7.36
C VAL A 65 -12.21 -24.54 8.56
N GLY A 66 -13.02 -25.58 8.60
CA GLY A 66 -13.12 -26.50 9.73
C GLY A 66 -13.41 -25.75 11.04
N ASP A 67 -12.61 -26.01 12.06
CA ASP A 67 -12.70 -25.42 13.40
C ASP A 67 -11.76 -24.20 13.62
N LEU A 68 -11.17 -23.66 12.53
CA LEU A 68 -10.22 -22.56 12.63
C LEU A 68 -10.88 -21.23 13.00
N ALA A 69 -10.14 -20.40 13.75
CA ALA A 69 -10.58 -19.07 14.15
C ALA A 69 -10.87 -18.17 12.94
N GLN A 70 -12.02 -17.52 12.94
CA GLN A 70 -12.41 -16.58 11.89
C GLN A 70 -12.07 -15.13 12.23
N THR A 71 -11.98 -14.80 13.52
CA THR A 71 -11.72 -13.44 14.03
C THR A 71 -10.43 -13.37 14.83
N THR A 72 -9.91 -12.15 15.03
CA THR A 72 -8.73 -11.93 15.86
C THR A 72 -8.99 -12.34 17.32
N HIS A 73 -10.18 -12.03 17.85
CA HIS A 73 -10.59 -12.44 19.20
C HIS A 73 -10.58 -13.97 19.37
N GLN A 74 -11.16 -14.71 18.42
CA GLN A 74 -11.14 -16.19 18.46
C GLN A 74 -9.70 -16.76 18.42
N GLN A 75 -8.78 -16.06 17.76
CA GLN A 75 -7.41 -16.52 17.57
C GLN A 75 -6.50 -16.17 18.78
N TYR A 76 -6.66 -15.00 19.38
CA TYR A 76 -5.76 -14.46 20.41
C TYR A 76 -6.42 -14.25 21.78
N GLY A 77 -7.74 -14.34 21.90
CA GLY A 77 -8.48 -14.07 23.13
C GLY A 77 -8.93 -12.62 23.27
N ASP A 78 -9.21 -12.21 24.51
CA ASP A 78 -9.75 -10.89 24.81
C ASP A 78 -8.79 -9.76 24.45
N ARG A 79 -9.38 -8.64 24.06
CA ARG A 79 -8.66 -7.41 23.76
C ARG A 79 -8.15 -6.77 25.06
N LEU A 80 -6.85 -6.63 25.17
CA LEU A 80 -6.20 -6.08 26.36
C LEU A 80 -6.05 -4.55 26.33
N HIS A 81 -5.91 -3.99 25.11
CA HIS A 81 -5.77 -2.56 24.88
C HIS A 81 -6.34 -2.20 23.50
N GLU A 82 -6.84 -1.00 23.39
CA GLU A 82 -7.33 -0.41 22.13
C GLU A 82 -6.91 1.05 22.02
N TYR A 83 -6.52 1.44 20.80
CA TYR A 83 -6.27 2.82 20.41
C TYR A 83 -6.69 2.95 18.95
N THR A 84 -7.84 3.55 18.72
CA THR A 84 -8.48 3.60 17.40
C THR A 84 -7.89 4.69 16.51
N VAL A 85 -8.14 4.61 15.20
CA VAL A 85 -7.79 5.69 14.26
C VAL A 85 -8.46 7.00 14.64
N LYS A 86 -9.69 6.97 15.17
CA LYS A 86 -10.43 8.14 15.63
C LYS A 86 -9.72 8.82 16.81
N GLU A 87 -9.31 8.05 17.80
CA GLU A 87 -8.54 8.55 18.96
C GLU A 87 -7.19 9.12 18.50
N ALA A 88 -6.48 8.42 17.63
CA ALA A 88 -5.19 8.87 17.11
C ALA A 88 -5.28 10.19 16.33
N ILE A 89 -6.37 10.41 15.57
CA ILE A 89 -6.64 11.70 14.90
C ILE A 89 -7.01 12.77 15.93
N HIS A 90 -7.85 12.46 16.89
CA HIS A 90 -8.26 13.39 17.96
C HIS A 90 -7.06 13.89 18.78
N ASP A 91 -6.16 12.97 19.14
CA ASP A 91 -4.95 13.28 19.92
C ASP A 91 -3.85 13.94 19.08
N GLY A 92 -4.07 14.10 17.77
CA GLY A 92 -3.07 14.65 16.84
C GLY A 92 -1.86 13.75 16.62
N ALA A 93 -1.96 12.45 16.93
CA ALA A 93 -0.89 11.48 16.68
C ALA A 93 -0.74 11.15 15.18
N VAL A 94 -1.83 11.27 14.43
CA VAL A 94 -1.88 11.15 12.98
C VAL A 94 -2.83 12.20 12.38
N LEU A 95 -2.71 12.43 11.07
CA LEU A 95 -3.61 13.31 10.33
C LEU A 95 -4.92 12.59 9.96
N GLY A 96 -5.97 13.36 9.68
CA GLY A 96 -7.18 12.83 9.06
C GLY A 96 -7.00 12.49 7.59
N PHE A 97 -8.07 11.97 6.96
CA PHE A 97 -8.09 11.61 5.54
C PHE A 97 -9.03 12.52 4.75
N LYS A 98 -8.66 12.79 3.49
CA LYS A 98 -9.56 13.32 2.46
C LYS A 98 -9.64 12.31 1.33
N VAL A 99 -10.86 11.86 1.01
CA VAL A 99 -11.10 10.91 -0.06
C VAL A 99 -11.81 11.61 -1.22
N ASP A 100 -11.26 11.48 -2.41
CA ASP A 100 -11.79 12.03 -3.67
C ASP A 100 -12.15 10.85 -4.59
N TYR A 101 -13.43 10.71 -4.90
CA TYR A 101 -13.96 9.63 -5.73
C TYR A 101 -14.15 10.16 -7.15
N ARG A 102 -13.26 9.79 -8.06
CA ARG A 102 -13.27 10.25 -9.44
C ARG A 102 -13.88 9.22 -10.36
N ASN A 103 -14.78 9.66 -11.23
CA ASN A 103 -15.22 8.87 -12.36
C ASN A 103 -14.37 9.23 -13.58
N THR A 104 -13.74 8.23 -14.19
CA THR A 104 -12.93 8.35 -15.41
C THR A 104 -13.65 7.82 -16.64
N ILE A 105 -14.79 7.16 -16.44
CA ILE A 105 -15.60 6.59 -17.51
C ILE A 105 -16.89 7.40 -17.63
N ILE A 106 -17.07 8.08 -18.77
CA ILE A 106 -18.31 8.77 -19.10
C ILE A 106 -19.24 7.74 -19.74
N SER A 107 -20.29 7.34 -19.03
CA SER A 107 -21.27 6.35 -19.48
C SER A 107 -22.64 6.70 -18.90
N ASP A 108 -23.70 6.40 -19.67
CA ASP A 108 -25.09 6.44 -19.20
C ASP A 108 -25.50 5.18 -18.41
N LEU A 109 -24.61 4.20 -18.33
CA LEU A 109 -24.82 2.97 -17.57
C LEU A 109 -24.69 3.22 -16.06
N LEU A 110 -25.40 2.42 -15.27
CA LEU A 110 -25.19 2.36 -13.84
C LEU A 110 -23.77 1.82 -13.56
N GLU A 111 -23.17 2.24 -12.46
CA GLU A 111 -21.80 1.84 -12.11
C GLU A 111 -21.59 0.31 -12.11
N GLU A 112 -22.61 -0.44 -11.66
CA GLU A 112 -22.61 -1.91 -11.61
C GLU A 112 -22.63 -2.56 -13.00
N GLU A 113 -23.10 -1.84 -14.03
CA GLU A 113 -23.19 -2.30 -15.41
C GLU A 113 -21.91 -2.00 -16.21
N ILE A 114 -21.01 -1.18 -15.69
CA ILE A 114 -19.74 -0.84 -16.36
C ILE A 114 -18.85 -2.10 -16.34
N PRO A 115 -18.50 -2.64 -17.51
CA PRO A 115 -17.65 -3.83 -17.56
C PRO A 115 -16.23 -3.52 -17.09
N ASP A 116 -15.59 -4.48 -16.42
CA ASP A 116 -14.22 -4.35 -15.93
C ASP A 116 -13.22 -3.95 -17.01
N GLN A 117 -13.46 -4.38 -18.25
CA GLN A 117 -12.64 -4.05 -19.41
C GLN A 117 -12.59 -2.54 -19.68
N ALA A 118 -13.63 -1.78 -19.35
CA ALA A 118 -13.65 -0.32 -19.54
C ALA A 118 -12.56 0.37 -18.71
N TYR A 119 -12.24 -0.18 -17.54
CA TYR A 119 -11.14 0.32 -16.70
C TYR A 119 -9.75 -0.18 -17.16
N GLU A 120 -9.70 -1.08 -18.14
CA GLU A 120 -8.43 -1.57 -18.72
C GLU A 120 -7.99 -0.76 -19.93
N ASP A 121 -8.89 0.07 -20.48
CA ASP A 121 -8.61 0.85 -21.66
C ASP A 121 -7.50 1.87 -21.44
N LYS A 122 -6.73 2.11 -22.50
CA LYS A 122 -5.66 3.13 -22.52
C LYS A 122 -6.20 4.52 -22.18
N GLU A 123 -7.39 4.87 -22.63
CA GLU A 123 -8.01 6.17 -22.35
C GLU A 123 -8.29 6.36 -20.86
N HIS A 124 -8.81 5.35 -20.18
CA HIS A 124 -8.93 5.38 -18.74
C HIS A 124 -7.58 5.62 -18.05
N MET A 125 -6.53 4.88 -18.45
CA MET A 125 -5.18 5.08 -17.89
C MET A 125 -4.63 6.49 -18.15
N LEU A 126 -4.91 7.07 -19.31
CA LEU A 126 -4.51 8.45 -19.62
C LEU A 126 -5.23 9.46 -18.73
N GLU A 127 -6.53 9.28 -18.43
CA GLU A 127 -7.27 10.14 -17.49
C GLU A 127 -6.72 10.02 -16.06
N VAL A 128 -6.39 8.80 -15.61
CA VAL A 128 -5.74 8.59 -14.31
C VAL A 128 -4.39 9.32 -14.26
N LEU A 129 -3.54 9.15 -15.28
CA LEU A 129 -2.24 9.82 -15.34
C LEU A 129 -2.36 11.34 -15.46
N ASP A 130 -3.33 11.85 -16.21
CA ASP A 130 -3.59 13.29 -16.26
C ASP A 130 -4.03 13.83 -14.88
N ALA A 131 -4.85 13.08 -14.16
CA ALA A 131 -5.23 13.42 -12.80
C ALA A 131 -4.03 13.49 -11.84
N ILE A 132 -3.11 12.53 -11.94
CA ILE A 132 -1.87 12.51 -11.14
C ILE A 132 -0.96 13.68 -11.53
N LEU A 133 -0.66 13.83 -12.83
CA LEU A 133 0.34 14.76 -13.35
C LEU A 133 -0.12 16.23 -13.25
N ASN A 134 -1.41 16.50 -13.50
CA ASN A 134 -1.89 17.84 -13.74
C ASN A 134 -2.95 18.34 -12.75
N LYS A 135 -3.75 17.44 -12.16
CA LYS A 135 -4.90 17.82 -11.31
C LYS A 135 -4.65 17.62 -9.80
N SER A 136 -3.50 17.04 -9.41
CA SER A 136 -3.15 16.74 -8.01
C SER A 136 -2.00 17.60 -7.47
N GLN A 137 -1.76 18.77 -8.04
CA GLN A 137 -0.63 19.66 -7.71
C GLN A 137 -0.63 20.09 -6.23
N GLN A 138 -1.83 20.37 -5.67
CA GLN A 138 -1.96 20.81 -4.28
C GLN A 138 -1.69 19.67 -3.30
N GLN A 139 -2.22 18.48 -3.58
CA GLN A 139 -2.02 17.27 -2.78
C GLN A 139 -0.53 16.88 -2.73
N LEU A 140 0.17 17.10 -3.83
CA LEU A 140 1.62 16.81 -3.97
C LEU A 140 2.51 18.01 -3.61
N ASN A 141 1.93 19.12 -3.12
CA ASN A 141 2.64 20.35 -2.76
C ASN A 141 3.57 20.90 -3.86
N ILE A 142 3.29 20.59 -5.14
CA ILE A 142 4.10 21.03 -6.29
C ILE A 142 4.28 22.56 -6.36
N PRO A 143 3.26 23.40 -6.05
CA PRO A 143 3.40 24.85 -6.09
C PRO A 143 4.47 25.42 -5.15
N LYS A 144 4.96 24.66 -4.18
CA LYS A 144 6.05 25.08 -3.29
C LYS A 144 7.44 24.91 -3.90
N GLY A 145 7.51 24.23 -5.05
CA GLY A 145 8.73 24.13 -5.85
C GLY A 145 9.66 23.01 -5.44
N VAL A 146 10.86 23.09 -6.00
CA VAL A 146 11.90 22.08 -5.90
C VAL A 146 12.22 21.72 -4.45
N GLY A 147 12.28 20.42 -4.15
CA GLY A 147 12.64 19.90 -2.84
C GLY A 147 11.52 19.92 -1.78
N LYS A 148 10.37 20.56 -2.08
CA LYS A 148 9.24 20.71 -1.15
C LYS A 148 7.98 19.95 -1.58
N SER A 149 8.04 19.23 -2.70
CA SER A 149 6.96 18.36 -3.16
C SER A 149 6.81 17.16 -2.22
N TYR A 150 5.58 16.67 -2.11
CA TYR A 150 5.28 15.42 -1.45
C TYR A 150 5.31 14.27 -2.45
N GLU A 151 5.22 13.05 -1.93
CA GLU A 151 5.28 11.82 -2.70
C GLU A 151 3.92 11.14 -2.78
N ALA A 152 3.80 10.27 -3.78
CA ALA A 152 2.59 9.51 -4.02
C ALA A 152 2.86 8.03 -4.32
N ILE A 153 1.85 7.22 -4.06
CA ILE A 153 1.76 5.84 -4.53
C ILE A 153 0.56 5.72 -5.46
N LEU A 154 0.74 5.05 -6.61
CA LEU A 154 -0.36 4.55 -7.44
C LEU A 154 -0.47 3.04 -7.23
N THR A 155 -1.59 2.57 -6.66
CA THR A 155 -1.87 1.14 -6.55
C THR A 155 -2.85 0.68 -7.60
N VAL A 156 -2.54 -0.47 -8.19
CA VAL A 156 -3.34 -1.09 -9.27
C VAL A 156 -3.59 -2.57 -8.98
N LYS A 157 -4.47 -3.21 -9.75
CA LYS A 157 -4.96 -4.57 -9.46
C LYS A 157 -3.96 -5.70 -9.74
N SER A 158 -2.97 -5.49 -10.62
CA SER A 158 -2.10 -6.56 -11.11
C SER A 158 -0.75 -6.05 -11.62
N ILE A 159 0.23 -6.95 -11.73
CA ILE A 159 1.56 -6.65 -12.29
C ILE A 159 1.45 -6.16 -13.75
N PRO A 160 0.73 -6.85 -14.68
CA PRO A 160 0.56 -6.33 -16.04
C PRO A 160 -0.01 -4.91 -16.09
N ARG A 161 -0.97 -4.60 -15.21
CA ARG A 161 -1.53 -3.25 -15.12
C ARG A 161 -0.50 -2.23 -14.65
N ALA A 162 0.31 -2.57 -13.66
CA ALA A 162 1.37 -1.71 -13.17
C ALA A 162 2.43 -1.44 -14.25
N GLN A 163 2.81 -2.47 -15.03
CA GLN A 163 3.73 -2.36 -16.17
C GLN A 163 3.14 -1.48 -17.27
N ALA A 164 1.84 -1.62 -17.57
CA ALA A 164 1.15 -0.78 -18.55
C ALA A 164 1.19 0.70 -18.15
N TYR A 165 0.94 1.03 -16.89
CA TYR A 165 1.07 2.40 -16.37
C TYR A 165 2.49 2.93 -16.45
N TYR A 166 3.49 2.11 -16.11
CA TYR A 166 4.89 2.50 -16.20
C TYR A 166 5.27 2.87 -17.65
N ASN A 167 4.94 2.00 -18.59
CA ASN A 167 5.24 2.22 -20.00
C ASN A 167 4.48 3.42 -20.59
N LEU A 168 3.21 3.58 -20.19
CA LEU A 168 2.39 4.71 -20.63
C LEU A 168 2.93 6.04 -20.08
N LEU A 169 3.38 6.07 -18.84
CA LEU A 169 4.00 7.26 -18.26
C LEU A 169 5.32 7.62 -18.97
N LYS A 170 6.15 6.64 -19.32
CA LYS A 170 7.34 6.87 -20.18
C LYS A 170 6.94 7.45 -21.54
N SER A 171 5.88 6.93 -22.16
CA SER A 171 5.36 7.41 -23.45
C SER A 171 4.85 8.86 -23.36
N ILE A 172 4.18 9.23 -22.26
CA ILE A 172 3.76 10.61 -21.96
C ILE A 172 4.97 11.55 -21.87
N LEU A 173 5.98 11.16 -21.09
CA LEU A 173 7.19 11.98 -20.91
C LEU A 173 8.01 12.11 -22.20
N ALA A 174 7.97 11.10 -23.06
CA ALA A 174 8.54 11.16 -24.42
C ALA A 174 7.71 12.00 -25.40
N GLY A 175 6.56 12.57 -24.98
CA GLY A 175 5.70 13.40 -25.83
C GLY A 175 4.85 12.65 -26.85
N LYS A 176 4.75 11.32 -26.75
CA LYS A 176 4.05 10.44 -27.71
C LYS A 176 2.54 10.32 -27.45
N GLU A 177 2.05 10.87 -26.35
CA GLU A 177 0.65 10.75 -25.94
C GLU A 177 -0.04 12.12 -25.95
N ARG A 178 -1.41 12.10 -25.93
CA ARG A 178 -2.21 13.32 -25.84
C ARG A 178 -2.05 14.05 -24.49
N VAL A 179 -1.88 13.30 -23.40
CA VAL A 179 -1.59 13.83 -22.07
C VAL A 179 -0.13 14.28 -22.03
N LYS A 180 0.12 15.43 -21.44
CA LYS A 180 1.46 15.97 -21.22
C LYS A 180 1.52 16.60 -19.85
N VAL A 181 2.70 16.66 -19.24
CA VAL A 181 2.91 17.45 -18.03
C VAL A 181 2.74 18.92 -18.39
N SER A 182 1.82 19.60 -17.70
CA SER A 182 1.47 20.99 -18.00
C SER A 182 2.63 21.95 -17.71
N GLU A 183 2.71 23.03 -18.46
CA GLU A 183 3.72 24.09 -18.24
C GLU A 183 3.61 24.73 -16.85
N ARG A 184 2.43 24.68 -16.24
CA ARG A 184 2.23 25.13 -14.87
C ARG A 184 3.00 24.23 -13.87
N VAL A 185 2.93 22.92 -14.05
CA VAL A 185 3.69 21.95 -13.23
C VAL A 185 5.18 22.11 -13.46
N LYS A 186 5.63 22.13 -14.71
CA LYS A 186 7.04 22.25 -15.08
C LYS A 186 7.71 23.51 -14.56
N ARG A 187 6.97 24.63 -14.46
CA ARG A 187 7.53 25.88 -13.86
C ARG A 187 7.88 25.72 -12.39
N HIS A 188 7.17 24.90 -11.64
CA HIS A 188 7.44 24.68 -10.22
C HIS A 188 8.39 23.50 -9.99
N LEU A 189 8.30 22.45 -10.82
CA LEU A 189 9.04 21.19 -10.69
C LEU A 189 9.38 20.67 -12.09
N PRO A 190 10.48 21.16 -12.71
CA PRO A 190 10.79 20.92 -14.12
C PRO A 190 11.01 19.45 -14.50
N ASP A 191 11.47 18.63 -13.55
CA ASP A 191 11.80 17.23 -13.70
C ASP A 191 10.71 16.28 -13.17
N PHE A 192 9.50 16.80 -12.95
CA PHE A 192 8.36 16.00 -12.48
C PHE A 192 7.71 15.20 -13.63
N PRO A 193 7.35 13.95 -13.39
CA PRO A 193 7.59 13.15 -12.20
C PRO A 193 8.87 12.29 -12.32
N LYS A 194 9.60 12.15 -11.23
CA LYS A 194 10.53 11.04 -11.04
C LYS A 194 9.77 9.84 -10.48
N PHE A 195 9.80 8.72 -11.19
CA PHE A 195 8.93 7.60 -10.85
C PHE A 195 9.59 6.25 -11.04
N THR A 196 9.05 5.25 -10.37
CA THR A 196 9.44 3.86 -10.56
C THR A 196 8.25 2.93 -10.29
N ILE A 197 8.47 1.65 -10.51
CA ILE A 197 7.52 0.58 -10.20
C ILE A 197 8.19 -0.45 -9.30
N THR A 198 7.44 -1.03 -8.38
CA THR A 198 7.93 -2.14 -7.57
C THR A 198 6.83 -3.17 -7.35
N TYR A 199 7.17 -4.45 -7.57
CA TYR A 199 6.30 -5.60 -7.33
C TYR A 199 7.14 -6.81 -6.92
N SER A 200 6.47 -7.84 -6.38
CA SER A 200 7.14 -9.11 -6.06
C SER A 200 7.28 -9.94 -7.33
N VAL A 201 8.48 -10.43 -7.59
CA VAL A 201 8.76 -11.37 -8.69
C VAL A 201 8.99 -12.73 -8.05
N SER A 202 8.15 -13.73 -8.40
CA SER A 202 8.37 -15.13 -7.99
C SER A 202 9.27 -15.84 -9.00
N GLU A 203 10.14 -16.74 -8.53
CA GLU A 203 11.14 -17.41 -9.40
C GLU A 203 10.57 -18.59 -10.21
N ASN A 204 9.30 -18.99 -10.01
CA ASN A 204 8.82 -20.33 -10.38
C ASN A 204 7.66 -20.41 -11.39
N GLU A 205 7.34 -19.37 -12.13
CA GLU A 205 6.24 -19.40 -13.11
C GLU A 205 6.67 -18.85 -14.47
N GLU A 206 6.16 -19.41 -15.59
CA GLU A 206 6.48 -18.95 -16.96
C GLU A 206 6.15 -17.46 -17.18
N GLU A 207 5.09 -16.96 -16.54
CA GLU A 207 4.77 -15.52 -16.54
C GLU A 207 5.87 -14.68 -15.84
N SER A 208 6.69 -15.29 -14.99
CA SER A 208 7.73 -14.57 -14.26
C SER A 208 8.87 -14.08 -15.14
N ILE A 209 9.13 -14.72 -16.28
CA ILE A 209 10.20 -14.31 -17.21
C ILE A 209 9.91 -12.91 -17.79
N GLY A 210 8.69 -12.68 -18.28
CA GLY A 210 8.28 -11.37 -18.79
C GLY A 210 8.32 -10.28 -17.70
N TYR A 211 7.95 -10.64 -16.46
CA TYR A 211 8.02 -9.70 -15.33
C TYR A 211 9.46 -9.40 -14.93
N GLN A 212 10.36 -10.37 -15.03
CA GLN A 212 11.79 -10.17 -14.77
C GLN A 212 12.43 -9.27 -15.82
N ASP A 213 12.14 -9.47 -17.11
CA ASP A 213 12.69 -8.63 -18.18
C ASP A 213 12.20 -7.19 -18.07
N HIS A 214 10.93 -6.97 -17.77
CA HIS A 214 10.42 -5.64 -17.50
C HIS A 214 11.10 -5.02 -16.25
N MET A 215 11.31 -5.80 -15.19
CA MET A 215 11.98 -5.30 -13.99
C MET A 215 13.44 -4.93 -14.25
N LYS A 216 14.15 -5.65 -15.13
CA LYS A 216 15.51 -5.26 -15.58
C LYS A 216 15.50 -3.87 -16.20
N GLN A 217 14.56 -3.63 -17.14
CA GLN A 217 14.43 -2.33 -17.78
C GLN A 217 14.12 -1.23 -16.77
N VAL A 218 13.22 -1.49 -15.82
CA VAL A 218 12.90 -0.56 -14.72
C VAL A 218 14.15 -0.23 -13.90
N MET A 219 14.96 -1.24 -13.56
CA MET A 219 16.21 -1.02 -12.82
C MET A 219 17.25 -0.25 -13.62
N GLU A 220 17.35 -0.48 -14.94
CA GLU A 220 18.22 0.30 -15.82
C GLU A 220 17.81 1.77 -15.85
N ASP A 221 16.52 2.07 -16.05
CA ASP A 221 15.99 3.43 -16.01
C ASP A 221 16.25 4.09 -14.62
N TYR A 222 16.02 3.34 -13.53
CA TYR A 222 16.27 3.80 -12.16
C TYR A 222 17.75 4.08 -11.89
N ASN A 223 18.62 3.18 -12.35
CA ASN A 223 20.08 3.34 -12.21
C ASN A 223 20.57 4.58 -12.95
N GLN A 224 20.01 4.83 -14.13
CA GLN A 224 20.34 6.03 -14.92
C GLN A 224 19.86 7.31 -14.21
N GLU A 225 18.65 7.30 -13.64
CA GLU A 225 18.06 8.46 -12.96
C GLU A 225 18.83 8.82 -11.66
N PHE A 226 19.24 7.81 -10.88
CA PHE A 226 19.77 8.00 -9.54
C PHE A 226 21.28 7.66 -9.38
N GLY A 227 21.96 7.29 -10.47
CA GLY A 227 23.37 6.91 -10.41
C GLY A 227 23.65 5.65 -9.60
N THR A 228 22.69 4.70 -9.59
CA THR A 228 22.80 3.43 -8.87
C THR A 228 23.19 2.28 -9.81
N HIS A 229 23.36 1.05 -9.29
CA HIS A 229 23.82 -0.11 -10.08
C HIS A 229 23.07 -1.38 -9.72
N PHE A 230 21.75 -1.29 -9.46
CA PHE A 230 20.93 -2.45 -9.11
C PHE A 230 20.72 -3.38 -10.30
N SER A 231 20.60 -4.67 -9.99
CA SER A 231 20.24 -5.73 -10.94
C SER A 231 19.23 -6.68 -10.30
N LEU A 232 18.66 -7.63 -11.08
CA LEU A 232 17.73 -8.61 -10.53
C LEU A 232 18.32 -9.44 -9.38
N ALA A 233 19.63 -9.66 -9.38
CA ALA A 233 20.32 -10.36 -8.29
C ALA A 233 20.25 -9.56 -6.97
N ASP A 234 20.10 -8.22 -7.05
CA ASP A 234 19.96 -7.33 -5.89
C ASP A 234 18.58 -6.64 -5.84
N LEU A 235 17.53 -7.38 -6.12
CA LEU A 235 16.14 -6.88 -6.03
C LEU A 235 15.80 -6.37 -4.62
N ARG A 236 16.42 -6.94 -3.57
CA ARG A 236 16.23 -6.48 -2.18
C ARG A 236 16.87 -5.11 -1.96
N GLY A 237 18.07 -4.88 -2.46
CA GLY A 237 18.76 -3.60 -2.41
C GLY A 237 17.98 -2.51 -3.15
N PHE A 238 17.54 -2.78 -4.38
CA PHE A 238 16.65 -1.91 -5.16
C PHE A 238 15.41 -1.52 -4.36
N ASN A 239 14.67 -2.50 -3.85
CA ASN A 239 13.46 -2.27 -3.07
C ASN A 239 13.72 -1.47 -1.80
N SER A 240 14.88 -1.68 -1.15
CA SER A 240 15.28 -0.91 0.04
C SER A 240 15.60 0.54 -0.32
N ASP A 241 16.28 0.78 -1.43
CA ASP A 241 16.59 2.13 -1.89
C ASP A 241 15.34 2.92 -2.28
N VAL A 242 14.40 2.29 -3.02
CA VAL A 242 13.08 2.86 -3.32
C VAL A 242 12.35 3.27 -2.03
N ASN A 243 12.32 2.38 -1.03
CA ASN A 243 11.68 2.66 0.25
C ASN A 243 12.35 3.83 1.00
N ASN A 244 13.68 3.88 0.99
CA ASN A 244 14.45 4.92 1.69
C ASN A 244 14.27 6.29 1.03
N ARG A 245 14.23 6.36 -0.31
CA ARG A 245 13.93 7.58 -1.07
C ARG A 245 12.51 8.06 -0.79
N LEU A 246 11.55 7.15 -0.86
CA LEU A 246 10.14 7.46 -0.60
C LEU A 246 9.89 7.89 0.86
N ALA A 247 10.66 7.38 1.81
CA ALA A 247 10.56 7.76 3.22
C ALA A 247 11.46 8.93 3.61
N ARG A 248 12.35 9.38 2.72
CA ARG A 248 13.38 10.42 2.97
C ARG A 248 14.15 10.18 4.27
N LYS A 249 14.54 8.92 4.52
CA LYS A 249 15.16 8.50 5.79
C LYS A 249 16.59 9.04 6.03
N GLN A 250 17.23 9.58 5.01
CA GLN A 250 18.58 10.13 5.11
C GLN A 250 18.60 11.55 4.50
N ASP A 251 19.47 12.40 5.00
CA ASP A 251 19.58 13.81 4.57
C ASP A 251 19.78 13.98 3.05
N LYS A 252 20.48 13.03 2.40
CA LYS A 252 20.65 13.05 0.95
C LYS A 252 19.33 13.01 0.19
N TYR A 253 18.30 12.35 0.71
CA TYR A 253 16.98 12.25 0.07
C TYR A 253 16.12 13.52 0.22
N LEU A 254 16.60 14.51 0.95
CA LEU A 254 15.99 15.84 0.98
C LEU A 254 16.32 16.66 -0.28
N TYR A 255 17.36 16.29 -1.01
CA TYR A 255 17.73 16.95 -2.25
C TYR A 255 16.94 16.41 -3.43
N ARG A 256 16.51 17.29 -4.32
CA ARG A 256 15.62 16.95 -5.45
C ARG A 256 16.14 15.84 -6.37
N ASN A 257 17.42 15.81 -6.65
CA ASN A 257 18.04 14.78 -7.48
C ASN A 257 17.88 13.36 -6.91
N GLU A 258 17.66 13.25 -5.60
CA GLU A 258 17.51 11.98 -4.89
C GLU A 258 16.04 11.61 -4.59
N GLN A 259 15.08 12.49 -4.90
CA GLN A 259 13.66 12.29 -4.56
C GLN A 259 12.93 11.48 -5.63
N LEU A 260 12.02 10.63 -5.18
CA LEU A 260 10.96 10.03 -5.99
C LEU A 260 9.67 10.84 -5.80
N ASP A 261 8.86 10.97 -6.84
CA ASP A 261 7.54 11.60 -6.76
C ASP A 261 6.41 10.57 -6.76
N LEU A 262 6.60 9.47 -7.50
CA LEU A 262 5.55 8.47 -7.70
C LEU A 262 6.14 7.06 -7.72
N VAL A 263 5.53 6.15 -6.97
CA VAL A 263 5.81 4.71 -7.08
C VAL A 263 4.53 3.97 -7.46
N ILE A 264 4.61 3.15 -8.51
CA ILE A 264 3.51 2.30 -8.95
C ILE A 264 3.65 0.93 -8.30
N VAL A 265 2.58 0.44 -7.67
CA VAL A 265 2.59 -0.82 -6.92
C VAL A 265 1.32 -1.63 -7.17
N VAL A 266 1.36 -2.92 -6.87
CA VAL A 266 0.15 -3.73 -6.72
C VAL A 266 -0.30 -3.70 -5.25
N ASP A 267 0.35 -4.44 -4.37
CA ASP A 267 0.02 -4.47 -2.92
C ASP A 267 1.20 -4.05 -2.04
N ARG A 268 2.40 -3.99 -2.63
CA ARG A 268 3.60 -3.59 -1.93
C ARG A 268 3.49 -2.15 -1.44
N LEU A 269 4.05 -1.84 -0.28
CA LEU A 269 4.05 -0.53 0.41
C LEU A 269 2.69 -0.10 0.99
N LEU A 270 1.58 -0.79 0.68
CA LEU A 270 0.28 -0.49 1.27
C LEU A 270 0.21 -0.88 2.75
N THR A 271 1.11 -1.76 3.19
CA THR A 271 1.19 -2.23 4.58
C THR A 271 2.63 -2.26 5.07
N GLY A 272 2.85 -1.97 6.35
CA GLY A 272 4.18 -2.08 6.99
C GLY A 272 5.23 -1.08 6.49
N PHE A 273 4.83 -0.01 5.78
CA PHE A 273 5.70 1.02 5.25
C PHE A 273 5.41 2.36 5.94
N ASP A 274 6.47 3.07 6.32
CA ASP A 274 6.38 4.37 6.97
C ASP A 274 7.19 5.42 6.20
N ALA A 275 6.44 6.41 5.66
CA ALA A 275 6.99 7.54 4.91
C ALA A 275 6.16 8.80 5.22
N PRO A 276 6.60 9.63 6.17
CA PRO A 276 5.87 10.84 6.55
C PRO A 276 5.59 11.81 5.40
N CYS A 277 6.49 11.91 4.42
CA CYS A 277 6.34 12.76 3.24
C CYS A 277 5.36 12.21 2.18
N LEU A 278 4.92 10.93 2.30
CA LEU A 278 3.89 10.37 1.45
C LEU A 278 2.54 11.04 1.75
N SER A 279 2.04 11.85 0.83
CA SER A 279 0.81 12.60 1.02
C SER A 279 -0.41 11.98 0.34
N THR A 280 -0.19 11.28 -0.78
CA THR A 280 -1.28 10.89 -1.67
C THR A 280 -1.19 9.42 -2.08
N LEU A 281 -2.32 8.73 -1.93
CA LEU A 281 -2.54 7.39 -2.46
C LEU A 281 -3.56 7.48 -3.60
N PHE A 282 -3.12 7.16 -4.80
CA PHE A 282 -3.95 6.98 -5.97
C PHE A 282 -4.34 5.52 -6.10
N ILE A 283 -5.63 5.23 -6.30
CA ILE A 283 -6.17 3.88 -6.33
C ILE A 283 -6.89 3.64 -7.65
N ASP A 284 -6.29 2.88 -8.55
CA ASP A 284 -6.89 2.41 -9.79
C ASP A 284 -7.16 0.91 -9.73
N ARG A 285 -8.07 0.54 -8.86
CA ARG A 285 -8.58 -0.82 -8.66
C ARG A 285 -9.92 -0.79 -7.94
N LYS A 286 -10.66 -1.90 -7.97
CA LYS A 286 -11.90 -2.06 -7.18
C LYS A 286 -11.62 -1.96 -5.67
N PRO A 287 -12.65 -1.66 -4.86
CA PRO A 287 -12.51 -1.56 -3.41
C PRO A 287 -11.85 -2.81 -2.79
N MET A 288 -10.93 -2.56 -1.89
CA MET A 288 -10.25 -3.59 -1.10
C MET A 288 -11.07 -3.95 0.15
N ARG A 289 -10.68 -5.00 0.84
CA ARG A 289 -11.30 -5.36 2.13
C ARG A 289 -11.11 -4.24 3.16
N PRO A 290 -12.01 -4.06 4.13
CA PRO A 290 -11.97 -2.97 5.09
C PRO A 290 -10.61 -2.78 5.79
N GLN A 291 -9.98 -3.87 6.24
CA GLN A 291 -8.67 -3.83 6.87
C GLN A 291 -7.56 -3.35 5.92
N ASP A 292 -7.61 -3.75 4.66
CA ASP A 292 -6.61 -3.39 3.66
C ASP A 292 -6.77 -1.91 3.26
N LEU A 293 -8.02 -1.39 3.19
CA LEU A 293 -8.32 0.03 2.97
C LEU A 293 -7.72 0.90 4.07
N ILE A 294 -8.01 0.61 5.33
CA ILE A 294 -7.51 1.40 6.47
C ILE A 294 -5.99 1.37 6.53
N GLN A 295 -5.38 0.21 6.29
CA GLN A 295 -3.91 0.11 6.26
C GLN A 295 -3.28 0.92 5.13
N ALA A 296 -3.86 0.87 3.93
CA ALA A 296 -3.39 1.65 2.79
C ALA A 296 -3.55 3.16 3.04
N PHE A 297 -4.70 3.59 3.57
CA PHE A 297 -4.96 4.99 3.91
C PHE A 297 -3.98 5.51 4.95
N SER A 298 -3.69 4.70 5.98
CA SER A 298 -2.74 5.03 7.05
C SER A 298 -1.29 5.22 6.58
N ARG A 299 -0.98 4.97 5.31
CA ARG A 299 0.32 5.34 4.72
C ARG A 299 0.43 6.84 4.48
N THR A 300 -0.69 7.52 4.20
CA THR A 300 -0.69 8.94 3.82
C THR A 300 -0.89 9.90 4.99
N ASN A 301 -1.35 9.44 6.15
CA ASN A 301 -1.77 10.30 7.26
C ASN A 301 -0.69 10.57 8.32
N ARG A 302 0.57 10.26 8.03
CA ARG A 302 1.69 10.61 8.92
C ARG A 302 1.93 12.11 8.94
N ILE A 303 2.26 12.64 10.10
CA ILE A 303 2.68 14.03 10.25
C ILE A 303 4.05 14.19 9.61
N PHE A 304 4.23 15.21 8.81
CA PHE A 304 5.50 15.50 8.12
C PHE A 304 5.97 16.93 8.37
N ASP A 305 5.15 17.90 7.98
CA ASP A 305 5.41 19.33 8.14
C ASP A 305 4.12 20.10 8.46
N ASP A 306 4.22 21.42 8.62
CA ASP A 306 3.11 22.33 8.91
C ASP A 306 2.15 22.56 7.73
N LYS A 307 2.46 22.04 6.55
CA LYS A 307 1.66 22.19 5.33
C LYS A 307 0.86 20.94 4.99
N LYS A 308 1.30 19.79 5.47
CA LYS A 308 0.59 18.53 5.30
C LYS A 308 -0.49 18.38 6.35
N HIS A 309 -1.72 18.72 6.01
CA HIS A 309 -2.86 18.71 6.95
C HIS A 309 -3.67 17.41 6.91
N PHE A 310 -3.61 16.66 5.81
CA PHE A 310 -4.39 15.44 5.58
C PHE A 310 -3.59 14.43 4.77
N GLY A 311 -3.94 13.14 4.94
CA GLY A 311 -3.69 12.12 3.94
C GLY A 311 -4.73 12.23 2.80
N HIS A 312 -4.28 12.21 1.55
CA HIS A 312 -5.15 12.27 0.38
C HIS A 312 -5.29 10.90 -0.26
N ILE A 313 -6.53 10.50 -0.50
CA ILE A 313 -6.88 9.26 -1.19
C ILE A 313 -7.69 9.64 -2.42
N ILE A 314 -7.27 9.19 -3.59
CA ILE A 314 -7.97 9.48 -4.85
C ILE A 314 -8.23 8.16 -5.56
N THR A 315 -9.50 7.84 -5.78
CA THR A 315 -9.94 6.60 -6.43
C THR A 315 -10.44 6.87 -7.83
N PHE A 316 -10.29 5.92 -8.74
CA PHE A 316 -10.62 6.08 -10.16
C PHE A 316 -11.59 5.03 -10.71
N GLN A 317 -11.98 4.05 -9.91
CA GLN A 317 -12.93 3.02 -10.31
C GLN A 317 -14.09 2.97 -9.33
N CYS A 318 -15.29 2.72 -9.84
CA CYS A 318 -16.49 2.44 -9.06
C CYS A 318 -16.68 3.43 -7.88
N PRO A 319 -16.88 4.75 -8.13
CA PRO A 319 -16.91 5.78 -7.10
C PRO A 319 -17.95 5.52 -6.01
N GLN A 320 -19.14 5.01 -6.35
CA GLN A 320 -20.20 4.72 -5.38
C GLN A 320 -19.83 3.52 -4.50
N ALA A 321 -19.44 2.39 -5.12
CA ALA A 321 -19.01 1.20 -4.38
C ALA A 321 -17.77 1.50 -3.52
N PHE A 322 -16.86 2.36 -4.01
CA PHE A 322 -15.70 2.75 -3.24
C PHE A 322 -16.08 3.60 -2.03
N LYS A 323 -17.01 4.54 -2.18
CA LYS A 323 -17.52 5.35 -1.08
C LYS A 323 -18.14 4.47 0.01
N GLU A 324 -19.01 3.55 -0.36
CA GLU A 324 -19.63 2.61 0.58
C GLU A 324 -18.60 1.74 1.31
N ALA A 325 -17.57 1.24 0.59
CA ALA A 325 -16.50 0.46 1.18
C ALA A 325 -15.66 1.27 2.19
N VAL A 326 -15.38 2.55 1.88
CA VAL A 326 -14.64 3.46 2.78
C VAL A 326 -15.47 3.79 4.02
N ASP A 327 -16.75 4.15 3.84
CA ASP A 327 -17.66 4.47 4.95
C ASP A 327 -17.78 3.28 5.91
N ASN A 328 -17.95 2.07 5.37
CA ASN A 328 -18.00 0.83 6.16
C ASN A 328 -16.66 0.54 6.88
N ALA A 329 -15.53 0.72 6.21
CA ALA A 329 -14.22 0.52 6.82
C ALA A 329 -13.94 1.52 7.95
N LEU A 330 -14.22 2.81 7.71
CA LEU A 330 -14.06 3.85 8.72
C LEU A 330 -14.97 3.60 9.92
N LYS A 331 -16.24 3.25 9.69
CA LYS A 331 -17.18 2.91 10.77
C LYS A 331 -16.67 1.74 11.61
N LEU A 332 -16.20 0.67 10.95
CA LEU A 332 -15.70 -0.53 11.61
C LEU A 332 -14.48 -0.25 12.50
N TYR A 333 -13.50 0.50 12.01
CA TYR A 333 -12.22 0.74 12.68
C TYR A 333 -12.17 2.02 13.53
N SER A 334 -13.16 2.91 13.44
CA SER A 334 -13.28 4.07 14.33
C SER A 334 -13.98 3.74 15.65
N ASN A 335 -14.80 2.70 15.66
CA ASN A 335 -15.60 2.29 16.82
C ASN A 335 -15.15 0.95 17.43
N GLY A 336 -13.94 0.50 17.13
CA GLY A 336 -13.39 -0.74 17.69
C GLY A 336 -14.19 -2.02 17.35
N GLY A 337 -14.97 -2.01 16.26
CA GLY A 337 -15.83 -3.12 15.86
C GLY A 337 -17.23 -3.11 16.50
N GLU A 338 -17.55 -2.14 17.33
CA GLU A 338 -18.89 -1.97 17.89
C GLU A 338 -19.78 -1.17 16.92
N ASN A 339 -20.93 -1.74 16.56
CA ASN A 339 -21.91 -1.15 15.65
C ASN A 339 -22.78 -0.06 16.32
N GLU A 340 -22.27 0.73 17.24
CA GLU A 340 -22.99 1.88 17.73
C GLU A 340 -22.99 3.02 16.72
N VAL A 341 -24.16 3.27 16.19
CA VAL A 341 -24.47 4.45 15.39
C VAL A 341 -24.36 5.65 16.29
N LEU A 342 -23.29 6.42 16.17
CA LEU A 342 -23.30 7.79 16.66
C LEU A 342 -24.21 8.58 15.73
N ALA A 343 -25.41 8.90 16.23
CA ALA A 343 -26.36 9.78 15.58
C ALA A 343 -25.80 11.21 15.45
#